data_29de09b33dae808c0d58f8e4396731a4
#
_entry.id   29de09b33dae808c0d58f8e4396731a4
#
_cell.length_a   1.000
_cell.length_b   1.000
_cell.length_c   1.000
_cell.angle_alpha   90.00
_cell.angle_beta   90.00
_cell.angle_gamma   90.00
#
_symmetry.space_group_name_H-M   'P 1'
#
loop_
_entity.id
_entity.type
_entity.pdbx_description
1 polymer ?
#
loop_
_entity_poly.entity_id
_entity_poly.type
_entity_poly.pdbx_seq_one_letter_code
_entity_poly.pdbx_strand_id
1 'polypeptide(L)'
;FNQKLNIKFPERKTIFGRKFKQLRYGENPHQKSSIYINNYNDKELGLNQLGGKELSYNNYNDMFAATRILHSLKKNPATVIVKHANPCGVSINKLPLVSFKNAFASDPLSAFGGIIACNYRINKTIAEEINKNFLEVILANGFEKNAIKILSRKKNLRIVDISRYKQKNQTTLKAFDGSFLIQEKDEIIFNKKDLKFVTRKKPTVKELKEIEFAFNISKYAKSNAIVITNDLSTIGIGAGQPSRLDSCKIAVQ
;
A
#
# COMPACT_ATOMS: atom_id res chain seq x y z
N PHE A 1 -1.38 22.59 -22.51
CA PHE A 1 -0.93 24.01 -22.38
C PHE A 1 -0.32 24.24 -21.01
N ASN A 2 -1.06 24.03 -19.90
CA ASN A 2 -0.57 24.28 -18.53
C ASN A 2 0.63 23.41 -18.12
N GLN A 3 0.76 22.19 -18.65
CA GLN A 3 1.94 21.35 -18.43
C GLN A 3 3.20 21.93 -19.08
N LYS A 4 3.09 22.57 -20.23
CA LYS A 4 4.22 23.25 -20.89
C LYS A 4 4.70 24.48 -20.09
N LEU A 5 3.78 25.14 -19.38
CA LEU A 5 4.07 26.32 -18.54
C LEU A 5 4.42 25.95 -17.09
N ASN A 6 4.50 24.65 -16.76
CA ASN A 6 4.75 24.14 -15.41
C ASN A 6 3.79 24.67 -14.32
N ILE A 7 2.54 25.00 -14.70
CA ILE A 7 1.51 25.49 -13.78
C ILE A 7 0.84 24.30 -13.13
N LYS A 8 1.11 24.07 -11.84
CA LYS A 8 0.55 22.93 -11.08
C LYS A 8 -0.91 23.12 -10.70
N PHE A 9 -1.30 24.33 -10.31
CA PHE A 9 -2.64 24.71 -9.88
C PHE A 9 -3.20 25.84 -10.75
N PRO A 10 -3.71 25.53 -11.97
CA PRO A 10 -4.30 26.53 -12.84
C PRO A 10 -5.64 27.03 -12.30
N GLU A 11 -6.06 28.25 -12.71
CA GLU A 11 -7.32 28.86 -12.32
C GLU A 11 -8.55 27.97 -12.66
N ARG A 12 -8.49 27.27 -13.81
CA ARG A 12 -9.52 26.30 -14.21
C ARG A 12 -8.91 24.92 -14.37
N LYS A 13 -9.52 23.92 -13.74
CA LYS A 13 -9.05 22.54 -13.81
C LYS A 13 -10.19 21.57 -14.11
N THR A 14 -10.02 20.77 -15.14
CA THR A 14 -10.94 19.70 -15.52
C THR A 14 -10.37 18.37 -15.10
N ILE A 15 -11.21 17.51 -14.53
CA ILE A 15 -10.88 16.13 -14.20
C ILE A 15 -11.54 15.25 -15.24
N PHE A 16 -10.73 14.53 -16.01
CA PHE A 16 -11.19 13.58 -17.00
C PHE A 16 -10.98 12.16 -16.54
N GLY A 17 -11.94 11.29 -16.81
CA GLY A 17 -11.80 9.86 -16.57
C GLY A 17 -12.64 9.04 -17.55
N ARG A 18 -12.02 8.05 -18.21
CA ARG A 18 -12.74 7.05 -18.98
C ARG A 18 -13.14 5.91 -18.05
N LYS A 19 -14.42 5.54 -18.07
CA LYS A 19 -14.93 4.39 -17.29
C LYS A 19 -14.16 3.12 -17.69
N PHE A 20 -13.47 2.53 -16.74
CA PHE A 20 -12.76 1.28 -16.92
C PHE A 20 -13.67 0.09 -16.65
N LYS A 21 -14.35 0.10 -15.48
CA LYS A 21 -15.21 -0.99 -15.07
C LYS A 21 -16.31 -0.50 -14.11
N GLN A 22 -17.50 -1.06 -14.26
CA GLN A 22 -18.54 -0.99 -13.22
C GLN A 22 -18.17 -1.97 -12.11
N LEU A 23 -18.26 -1.51 -10.85
CA LEU A 23 -18.01 -2.35 -9.68
C LEU A 23 -19.35 -2.83 -9.10
N ARG A 24 -19.31 -3.93 -8.38
CA ARG A 24 -20.50 -4.56 -7.83
C ARG A 24 -21.23 -3.65 -6.83
N TYR A 25 -20.48 -2.93 -5.99
CA TYR A 25 -20.96 -1.92 -5.04
C TYR A 25 -19.80 -1.01 -4.63
N GLY A 26 -20.10 0.08 -3.90
CA GLY A 26 -19.13 1.03 -3.37
C GLY A 26 -18.50 0.54 -2.06
N GLU A 27 -18.25 1.48 -1.15
CA GLU A 27 -17.78 1.14 0.18
C GLU A 27 -18.80 0.26 0.93
N ASN A 28 -20.08 0.57 0.76
CA ASN A 28 -21.20 -0.19 1.31
C ASN A 28 -22.04 -0.87 0.21
N PRO A 29 -22.72 -1.99 0.50
CA PRO A 29 -23.41 -2.82 -0.50
C PRO A 29 -24.51 -2.10 -1.29
N HIS A 30 -25.13 -1.07 -0.74
CA HIS A 30 -26.20 -0.30 -1.40
C HIS A 30 -25.68 0.80 -2.34
N GLN A 31 -24.39 1.12 -2.29
CA GLN A 31 -23.79 2.18 -3.10
C GLN A 31 -23.37 1.67 -4.47
N LYS A 32 -23.78 2.35 -5.54
CA LYS A 32 -23.26 2.09 -6.89
C LYS A 32 -21.85 2.68 -7.04
N SER A 33 -20.96 1.97 -7.72
CA SER A 33 -19.59 2.45 -7.94
C SER A 33 -19.01 2.00 -9.28
N SER A 34 -17.99 2.71 -9.70
CA SER A 34 -17.21 2.41 -10.91
C SER A 34 -15.78 2.88 -10.70
N ILE A 35 -14.84 2.24 -11.39
CA ILE A 35 -13.47 2.70 -11.49
C ILE A 35 -13.24 3.37 -12.85
N TYR A 36 -12.52 4.48 -12.84
CA TYR A 36 -12.18 5.28 -14.03
C TYR A 36 -10.66 5.36 -14.18
N ILE A 37 -10.20 5.39 -15.43
CA ILE A 37 -8.81 5.68 -15.78
C ILE A 37 -8.73 7.15 -16.20
N ASN A 38 -7.87 7.91 -15.54
CA ASN A 38 -7.74 9.36 -15.75
C ASN A 38 -6.68 9.75 -16.81
N ASN A 39 -6.04 8.78 -17.45
CA ASN A 39 -5.11 9.03 -18.53
C ASN A 39 -5.74 8.61 -19.87
N TYR A 40 -5.81 9.54 -20.81
CA TYR A 40 -6.44 9.32 -22.12
C TYR A 40 -5.81 8.17 -22.91
N ASN A 41 -4.49 8.02 -22.82
CA ASN A 41 -3.73 7.01 -23.55
C ASN A 41 -3.69 5.63 -22.86
N ASP A 42 -4.13 5.52 -21.60
CA ASP A 42 -4.10 4.26 -20.89
C ASP A 42 -5.38 3.45 -21.15
N LYS A 43 -5.20 2.25 -21.65
CA LYS A 43 -6.28 1.27 -21.83
C LYS A 43 -6.46 0.41 -20.58
N GLU A 44 -5.42 0.26 -19.75
CA GLU A 44 -5.35 -0.66 -18.62
C GLU A 44 -4.71 0.01 -17.40
N LEU A 45 -5.07 -0.47 -16.21
CA LEU A 45 -4.46 -0.06 -14.94
C LEU A 45 -3.10 -0.73 -14.69
N GLY A 46 -2.71 -1.73 -15.50
CA GLY A 46 -1.55 -2.57 -15.25
C GLY A 46 -1.74 -3.57 -14.10
N LEU A 47 -2.99 -3.77 -13.67
CA LEU A 47 -3.41 -4.75 -12.68
C LEU A 47 -4.05 -5.91 -13.42
N ASN A 48 -3.40 -7.09 -13.42
CA ASN A 48 -3.90 -8.28 -14.11
C ASN A 48 -4.40 -9.31 -13.09
N GLN A 49 -5.71 -9.46 -12.98
CA GLN A 49 -6.31 -10.44 -12.09
C GLN A 49 -6.22 -11.84 -12.71
N LEU A 50 -5.49 -12.74 -12.05
CA LEU A 50 -5.24 -14.12 -12.49
C LEU A 50 -6.22 -15.14 -11.92
N GLY A 51 -6.96 -14.79 -10.85
CA GLY A 51 -7.91 -15.68 -10.20
C GLY A 51 -8.68 -15.02 -9.07
N GLY A 52 -9.63 -15.79 -8.50
CA GLY A 52 -10.48 -15.38 -7.39
C GLY A 52 -11.72 -14.60 -7.82
N LYS A 53 -12.47 -14.11 -6.81
CA LYS A 53 -13.67 -13.30 -7.03
C LYS A 53 -13.35 -11.95 -7.67
N GLU A 54 -14.37 -11.31 -8.24
CA GLU A 54 -14.29 -9.96 -8.76
C GLU A 54 -13.81 -8.95 -7.68
N LEU A 55 -12.95 -8.00 -8.10
CA LEU A 55 -12.46 -6.93 -7.23
C LEU A 55 -13.58 -5.94 -6.91
N SER A 56 -13.75 -5.62 -5.62
CA SER A 56 -14.68 -4.61 -5.12
C SER A 56 -14.03 -3.23 -5.04
N TYR A 57 -14.85 -2.21 -4.76
CA TYR A 57 -14.38 -0.84 -4.47
C TYR A 57 -13.33 -0.84 -3.34
N ASN A 58 -13.62 -1.50 -2.22
CA ASN A 58 -12.70 -1.59 -1.09
C ASN A 58 -11.40 -2.31 -1.47
N ASN A 59 -11.48 -3.37 -2.30
CA ASN A 59 -10.26 -4.03 -2.77
C ASN A 59 -9.38 -3.07 -3.59
N TYR A 60 -9.95 -2.29 -4.52
CA TYR A 60 -9.17 -1.29 -5.28
C TYR A 60 -8.57 -0.23 -4.37
N ASN A 61 -9.32 0.30 -3.40
CA ASN A 61 -8.83 1.29 -2.45
C ASN A 61 -7.62 0.79 -1.67
N ASP A 62 -7.73 -0.41 -1.10
CA ASP A 62 -6.66 -1.03 -0.31
C ASP A 62 -5.47 -1.47 -1.19
N MET A 63 -5.72 -1.97 -2.41
CA MET A 63 -4.68 -2.30 -3.38
C MET A 63 -3.85 -1.08 -3.76
N PHE A 64 -4.48 0.07 -4.00
CA PHE A 64 -3.76 1.31 -4.30
C PHE A 64 -2.99 1.83 -3.09
N ALA A 65 -3.51 1.69 -1.87
CA ALA A 65 -2.79 2.02 -0.65
C ALA A 65 -1.54 1.12 -0.51
N ALA A 66 -1.70 -0.21 -0.64
CA ALA A 66 -0.61 -1.16 -0.55
C ALA A 66 0.48 -0.93 -1.62
N THR A 67 0.09 -0.69 -2.86
CA THR A 67 1.06 -0.42 -3.94
C THR A 67 1.82 0.89 -3.77
N ARG A 68 1.21 1.93 -3.20
CA ARG A 68 1.91 3.19 -2.87
C ARG A 68 3.03 2.96 -1.87
N ILE A 69 2.75 2.22 -0.79
CA ILE A 69 3.77 1.88 0.21
C ILE A 69 4.86 1.03 -0.44
N LEU A 70 4.48 -0.02 -1.17
CA LEU A 70 5.41 -0.93 -1.83
C LEU A 70 6.39 -0.20 -2.77
N HIS A 71 5.91 0.78 -3.53
CA HIS A 71 6.75 1.58 -4.44
C HIS A 71 7.76 2.48 -3.72
N SER A 72 7.52 2.82 -2.45
CA SER A 72 8.49 3.59 -1.65
C SER A 72 9.65 2.72 -1.14
N LEU A 73 9.54 1.39 -1.21
CA LEU A 73 10.47 0.41 -0.63
C LEU A 73 11.39 -0.25 -1.70
N LYS A 74 12.17 0.56 -2.41
CA LYS A 74 12.73 0.24 -3.74
C LYS A 74 13.90 -0.74 -3.87
N LYS A 75 14.52 -1.33 -2.86
CA LYS A 75 15.81 -2.02 -3.11
C LYS A 75 15.88 -3.51 -2.77
N ASN A 76 15.03 -4.01 -1.92
CA ASN A 76 15.04 -5.40 -1.48
C ASN A 76 13.63 -5.98 -1.57
N PRO A 77 13.48 -7.29 -1.50
CA PRO A 77 12.17 -7.89 -1.37
C PRO A 77 11.40 -7.28 -0.20
N ALA A 78 10.23 -6.75 -0.51
CA ALA A 78 9.36 -6.07 0.44
C ALA A 78 7.95 -6.65 0.39
N THR A 79 7.35 -6.79 1.57
CA THR A 79 5.95 -7.16 1.77
C THR A 79 5.23 -6.06 2.51
N VAL A 80 4.06 -5.71 2.01
CA VAL A 80 3.15 -4.71 2.62
C VAL A 80 1.81 -5.37 2.82
N ILE A 81 1.27 -5.28 4.03
CA ILE A 81 -0.08 -5.73 4.36
C ILE A 81 -0.92 -4.51 4.73
N VAL A 82 -2.07 -4.39 4.09
CA VAL A 82 -2.99 -3.26 4.25
C VAL A 82 -4.37 -3.76 4.59
N LYS A 83 -5.05 -3.05 5.47
CA LYS A 83 -6.47 -3.20 5.74
C LYS A 83 -7.10 -1.83 5.93
N HIS A 84 -8.25 -1.60 5.25
CA HIS A 84 -8.95 -0.31 5.28
C HIS A 84 -8.03 0.89 4.93
N ALA A 85 -7.22 0.71 3.87
CA ALA A 85 -6.24 1.66 3.36
C ALA A 85 -5.13 2.07 4.36
N ASN A 86 -4.99 1.40 5.50
CA ASN A 86 -3.89 1.60 6.45
C ASN A 86 -2.93 0.41 6.43
N PRO A 87 -1.61 0.64 6.55
CA PRO A 87 -0.67 -0.46 6.76
C PRO A 87 -0.90 -1.09 8.14
N CYS A 88 -0.91 -2.42 8.19
CA CYS A 88 -0.90 -3.20 9.43
C CYS A 88 0.35 -4.08 9.55
N GLY A 89 1.12 -4.21 8.47
CA GLY A 89 2.41 -4.89 8.51
C GLY A 89 3.25 -4.58 7.29
N VAL A 90 4.51 -4.21 7.50
CA VAL A 90 5.46 -3.90 6.43
C VAL A 90 6.82 -4.47 6.78
N SER A 91 7.47 -5.15 5.85
CA SER A 91 8.82 -5.67 6.06
C SER A 91 9.66 -5.63 4.78
N ILE A 92 10.93 -5.36 4.95
CA ILE A 92 11.97 -5.51 3.92
C ILE A 92 12.96 -6.57 4.40
N ASN A 93 13.20 -7.60 3.57
CA ASN A 93 14.21 -8.60 3.88
C ASN A 93 14.82 -9.16 2.60
N LYS A 94 16.09 -9.59 2.63
CA LYS A 94 16.74 -10.23 1.49
C LYS A 94 16.02 -11.51 1.03
N LEU A 95 15.38 -12.21 1.97
CA LEU A 95 14.61 -13.42 1.72
C LEU A 95 13.12 -13.09 1.65
N PRO A 96 12.45 -13.26 0.49
CA PRO A 96 11.03 -12.96 0.29
C PRO A 96 10.10 -13.62 1.32
N LEU A 97 10.35 -14.88 1.67
CA LEU A 97 9.56 -15.60 2.67
C LEU A 97 9.67 -14.98 4.06
N VAL A 98 10.86 -14.51 4.45
CA VAL A 98 11.08 -13.82 5.73
C VAL A 98 10.40 -12.46 5.73
N SER A 99 10.49 -11.71 4.61
CA SER A 99 9.76 -10.46 4.45
C SER A 99 8.25 -10.65 4.65
N PHE A 100 7.66 -11.71 4.07
CA PHE A 100 6.25 -12.02 4.28
C PHE A 100 5.94 -12.34 5.74
N LYS A 101 6.71 -13.25 6.36
CA LYS A 101 6.47 -13.67 7.75
C LYS A 101 6.58 -12.51 8.74
N ASN A 102 7.59 -11.66 8.58
CA ASN A 102 7.78 -10.50 9.45
C ASN A 102 6.66 -9.47 9.28
N ALA A 103 6.26 -9.17 8.03
CA ALA A 103 5.14 -8.27 7.78
C ALA A 103 3.83 -8.81 8.39
N PHE A 104 3.58 -10.11 8.29
CA PHE A 104 2.39 -10.74 8.87
C PHE A 104 2.42 -10.75 10.40
N ALA A 105 3.59 -10.96 10.99
CA ALA A 105 3.79 -10.99 12.44
C ALA A 105 3.65 -9.62 13.12
N SER A 106 3.67 -8.52 12.35
CA SER A 106 3.48 -7.16 12.88
C SER A 106 2.12 -6.99 13.57
N ASP A 107 1.06 -7.47 12.93
CA ASP A 107 -0.31 -7.48 13.47
C ASP A 107 -1.13 -8.59 12.79
N PRO A 108 -1.04 -9.83 13.28
CA PRO A 108 -1.75 -10.97 12.68
C PRO A 108 -3.27 -10.82 12.70
N LEU A 109 -3.81 -10.12 13.71
CA LEU A 109 -5.26 -9.89 13.85
C LEU A 109 -5.77 -8.96 12.75
N SER A 110 -5.12 -7.83 12.54
CA SER A 110 -5.51 -6.90 11.46
C SER A 110 -5.17 -7.46 10.08
N ALA A 111 -4.10 -8.24 9.94
CA ALA A 111 -3.73 -8.90 8.68
C ALA A 111 -4.78 -9.92 8.20
N PHE A 112 -5.59 -10.47 9.10
CA PHE A 112 -6.69 -11.38 8.76
C PHE A 112 -7.72 -10.67 7.86
N GLY A 113 -7.94 -11.20 6.66
CA GLY A 113 -8.80 -10.58 5.65
C GLY A 113 -8.21 -9.34 4.98
N GLY A 114 -6.93 -9.05 5.22
CA GLY A 114 -6.22 -7.95 4.59
C GLY A 114 -5.78 -8.21 3.15
N ILE A 115 -5.10 -7.23 2.59
CA ILE A 115 -4.50 -7.26 1.25
C ILE A 115 -2.99 -7.27 1.39
N ILE A 116 -2.33 -8.19 0.69
CA ILE A 116 -0.86 -8.26 0.63
C ILE A 116 -0.35 -7.75 -0.71
N ALA A 117 0.71 -6.94 -0.67
CA ALA A 117 1.45 -6.52 -1.84
C ALA A 117 2.94 -6.85 -1.70
N CYS A 118 3.51 -7.50 -2.72
CA CYS A 118 4.90 -7.92 -2.78
C CYS A 118 5.58 -7.37 -4.05
N ASN A 119 6.81 -6.85 -3.92
CA ASN A 119 7.61 -6.41 -5.07
C ASN A 119 8.46 -7.54 -5.69
N TYR A 120 8.22 -8.78 -5.30
CA TYR A 120 8.89 -9.98 -5.78
C TYR A 120 7.88 -10.97 -6.37
N ARG A 121 8.40 -11.95 -7.10
CA ARG A 121 7.62 -13.05 -7.68
C ARG A 121 7.28 -14.08 -6.60
N ILE A 122 6.03 -14.52 -6.57
CA ILE A 122 5.56 -15.56 -5.64
C ILE A 122 5.88 -16.94 -6.20
N ASN A 123 6.71 -17.69 -5.49
CA ASN A 123 7.02 -19.09 -5.77
C ASN A 123 6.13 -20.05 -4.96
N LYS A 124 6.32 -21.36 -5.15
CA LYS A 124 5.57 -22.41 -4.46
C LYS A 124 5.63 -22.26 -2.93
N THR A 125 6.80 -22.11 -2.35
CA THR A 125 7.02 -22.07 -0.90
C THR A 125 6.32 -20.87 -0.25
N ILE A 126 6.41 -19.69 -0.88
CA ILE A 126 5.75 -18.48 -0.40
C ILE A 126 4.23 -18.64 -0.51
N ALA A 127 3.74 -19.22 -1.61
CA ALA A 127 2.31 -19.46 -1.80
C ALA A 127 1.74 -20.43 -0.76
N GLU A 128 2.48 -21.46 -0.38
CA GLU A 128 2.10 -22.40 0.70
C GLU A 128 1.98 -21.68 2.03
N GLU A 129 2.91 -20.78 2.36
CA GLU A 129 2.88 -20.00 3.61
C GLU A 129 1.71 -19.01 3.61
N ILE A 130 1.52 -18.26 2.52
CA ILE A 130 0.39 -17.34 2.35
C ILE A 130 -0.95 -18.08 2.50
N ASN A 131 -1.03 -19.30 1.94
CA ASN A 131 -2.27 -20.08 1.93
C ASN A 131 -2.73 -20.55 3.33
N LYS A 132 -1.85 -20.51 4.34
CA LYS A 132 -2.22 -20.80 5.73
C LYS A 132 -3.12 -19.71 6.35
N ASN A 133 -3.14 -18.51 5.77
CA ASN A 133 -3.82 -17.34 6.30
C ASN A 133 -5.05 -16.98 5.47
N PHE A 134 -6.07 -16.40 6.10
CA PHE A 134 -7.19 -15.82 5.38
C PHE A 134 -6.85 -14.42 4.89
N LEU A 135 -6.88 -14.22 3.55
CA LEU A 135 -6.57 -12.97 2.88
C LEU A 135 -7.59 -12.73 1.76
N GLU A 136 -7.87 -11.48 1.44
CA GLU A 136 -8.79 -11.14 0.36
C GLU A 136 -8.11 -10.96 -0.99
N VAL A 137 -6.94 -10.33 -1.01
CA VAL A 137 -6.19 -10.06 -2.25
C VAL A 137 -4.71 -10.27 -2.00
N ILE A 138 -4.03 -10.84 -2.99
CA ILE A 138 -2.58 -10.85 -3.08
C ILE A 138 -2.13 -10.18 -4.38
N LEU A 139 -1.27 -9.17 -4.25
CA LEU A 139 -0.60 -8.48 -5.34
C LEU A 139 0.87 -8.87 -5.36
N ALA A 140 1.43 -9.18 -6.53
CA ALA A 140 2.86 -9.47 -6.65
C ALA A 140 3.42 -9.14 -8.04
N ASN A 141 4.73 -8.98 -8.12
CA ASN A 141 5.45 -8.86 -9.39
C ASN A 141 5.58 -10.22 -10.09
N GLY A 142 4.44 -10.84 -10.40
CA GLY A 142 4.32 -12.13 -11.02
C GLY A 142 4.19 -13.31 -10.04
N PHE A 143 3.77 -14.42 -10.59
CA PHE A 143 3.53 -15.68 -9.88
C PHE A 143 4.09 -16.86 -10.69
N GLU A 144 4.61 -17.86 -10.01
CA GLU A 144 4.90 -19.15 -10.64
C GLU A 144 3.63 -19.95 -10.88
N LYS A 145 3.61 -20.83 -11.89
CA LYS A 145 2.44 -21.68 -12.19
C LYS A 145 1.99 -22.50 -10.99
N ASN A 146 2.94 -23.05 -10.22
CA ASN A 146 2.63 -23.83 -9.02
C ASN A 146 2.07 -22.95 -7.88
N ALA A 147 2.55 -21.72 -7.75
CA ALA A 147 2.03 -20.76 -6.79
C ALA A 147 0.56 -20.42 -7.09
N ILE A 148 0.23 -20.15 -8.36
CA ILE A 148 -1.16 -19.90 -8.78
C ILE A 148 -2.05 -21.10 -8.44
N LYS A 149 -1.62 -22.35 -8.73
CA LYS A 149 -2.37 -23.55 -8.41
C LYS A 149 -2.69 -23.68 -6.90
N ILE A 150 -1.73 -23.33 -6.03
CA ILE A 150 -1.88 -23.39 -4.58
C ILE A 150 -2.86 -22.31 -4.11
N LEU A 151 -2.65 -21.07 -4.52
CA LEU A 151 -3.47 -19.92 -4.10
C LEU A 151 -4.91 -20.05 -4.61
N SER A 152 -5.12 -20.58 -5.81
CA SER A 152 -6.45 -20.78 -6.42
C SER A 152 -7.31 -21.85 -5.72
N ARG A 153 -6.75 -22.63 -4.79
CA ARG A 153 -7.56 -23.52 -3.92
C ARG A 153 -8.53 -22.70 -3.06
N LYS A 154 -8.19 -21.46 -2.73
CA LYS A 154 -9.08 -20.49 -2.08
C LYS A 154 -9.86 -19.70 -3.13
N LYS A 155 -11.03 -20.20 -3.52
CA LYS A 155 -11.88 -19.63 -4.59
C LYS A 155 -12.16 -18.12 -4.43
N ASN A 156 -12.11 -17.59 -3.22
CA ASN A 156 -12.39 -16.19 -2.92
C ASN A 156 -11.15 -15.29 -2.97
N LEU A 157 -9.94 -15.85 -2.89
CA LEU A 157 -8.69 -15.10 -2.89
C LEU A 157 -8.44 -14.52 -4.29
N ARG A 158 -8.34 -13.19 -4.39
CA ARG A 158 -8.01 -12.51 -5.63
C ARG A 158 -6.49 -12.48 -5.81
N ILE A 159 -6.03 -13.01 -6.92
CA ILE A 159 -4.61 -13.09 -7.28
C ILE A 159 -4.38 -12.05 -8.37
N VAL A 160 -3.56 -11.05 -8.10
CA VAL A 160 -3.36 -9.90 -9.00
C VAL A 160 -1.88 -9.72 -9.31
N ASP A 161 -1.52 -9.87 -10.58
CA ASP A 161 -0.17 -9.56 -11.06
C ASP A 161 -0.05 -8.05 -11.30
N ILE A 162 0.93 -7.43 -10.64
CA ILE A 162 1.25 -6.00 -10.72
C ILE A 162 2.56 -5.72 -11.45
N SER A 163 3.13 -6.69 -12.15
CA SER A 163 4.41 -6.53 -12.86
C SER A 163 4.39 -5.43 -13.92
N ARG A 164 3.20 -5.09 -14.45
CA ARG A 164 2.98 -4.00 -15.42
C ARG A 164 2.44 -2.72 -14.77
N TYR A 165 2.15 -2.75 -13.46
CA TYR A 165 1.61 -1.58 -12.77
C TYR A 165 2.65 -0.47 -12.64
N LYS A 166 2.29 0.74 -13.08
CA LYS A 166 3.13 1.92 -12.94
C LYS A 166 2.36 3.01 -12.19
N GLN A 167 2.95 3.51 -11.13
CA GLN A 167 2.39 4.65 -10.44
C GLN A 167 2.57 5.92 -11.28
N LYS A 168 1.47 6.52 -11.74
CA LYS A 168 1.49 7.61 -12.72
C LYS A 168 1.07 8.97 -12.14
N ASN A 169 0.31 9.00 -11.06
CA ASN A 169 -0.27 10.24 -10.55
C ASN A 169 0.73 11.01 -9.69
N GLN A 170 0.91 12.28 -10.01
CA GLN A 170 1.70 13.24 -9.22
C GLN A 170 0.84 14.02 -8.21
N THR A 171 -0.48 13.91 -8.30
CA THR A 171 -1.43 14.60 -7.42
C THR A 171 -2.42 13.62 -6.81
N THR A 172 -2.93 13.97 -5.64
CA THR A 172 -4.06 13.29 -5.00
C THR A 172 -5.30 14.18 -5.07
N LEU A 173 -6.45 13.55 -5.27
CA LEU A 173 -7.74 14.20 -5.39
C LEU A 173 -8.68 13.67 -4.32
N LYS A 174 -9.45 14.55 -3.67
CA LYS A 174 -10.60 14.21 -2.84
C LYS A 174 -11.79 15.04 -3.27
N ALA A 175 -12.89 14.38 -3.60
CA ALA A 175 -14.13 15.03 -4.01
C ALA A 175 -15.08 15.22 -2.81
N PHE A 176 -15.73 16.37 -2.73
CA PHE A 176 -16.73 16.75 -1.73
C PHE A 176 -17.80 17.60 -2.41
N ASP A 177 -19.04 17.41 -2.11
CA ASP A 177 -20.20 18.28 -2.39
C ASP A 177 -20.00 19.40 -3.45
N GLY A 178 -19.83 19.02 -4.71
CA GLY A 178 -19.62 19.98 -5.81
C GLY A 178 -18.22 20.61 -5.90
N SER A 179 -17.30 20.22 -5.02
CA SER A 179 -15.92 20.69 -4.99
C SER A 179 -14.92 19.53 -4.94
N PHE A 180 -13.63 19.82 -5.11
CA PHE A 180 -12.56 18.85 -4.92
C PHE A 180 -11.29 19.52 -4.40
N LEU A 181 -10.61 18.82 -3.52
CA LEU A 181 -9.27 19.18 -3.07
C LEU A 181 -8.24 18.46 -3.93
N ILE A 182 -7.24 19.20 -4.40
CA ILE A 182 -6.08 18.64 -5.07
C ILE A 182 -4.84 19.07 -4.30
N GLN A 183 -3.96 18.10 -4.07
CA GLN A 183 -2.62 18.36 -3.53
C GLN A 183 -1.57 17.59 -4.32
N GLU A 184 -0.34 18.05 -4.26
CA GLU A 184 0.79 17.28 -4.75
C GLU A 184 0.93 15.99 -3.94
N LYS A 185 1.51 14.99 -4.59
CA LYS A 185 1.94 13.79 -3.88
C LYS A 185 3.06 14.18 -2.91
N ASP A 186 2.97 13.66 -1.69
CA ASP A 186 4.08 13.78 -0.75
C ASP A 186 5.29 12.98 -1.26
N GLU A 187 6.27 13.68 -1.82
CA GLU A 187 7.52 13.13 -2.34
C GLU A 187 8.71 13.38 -1.42
N ILE A 188 8.46 13.90 -0.20
CA ILE A 188 9.53 14.12 0.77
C ILE A 188 10.25 12.80 1.02
N ILE A 189 11.54 12.81 0.75
CA ILE A 189 12.45 11.70 0.98
C ILE A 189 13.20 11.98 2.27
N PHE A 190 13.34 10.97 3.12
CA PHE A 190 14.20 11.06 4.30
C PHE A 190 15.63 11.38 3.87
N ASN A 191 16.13 12.54 4.33
CA ASN A 191 17.48 12.98 4.03
C ASN A 191 18.29 13.08 5.32
N LYS A 192 19.32 12.27 5.45
CA LYS A 192 20.19 12.25 6.63
C LYS A 192 20.86 13.59 6.93
N LYS A 193 21.08 14.43 5.89
CA LYS A 193 21.71 15.76 6.05
C LYS A 193 20.81 16.76 6.78
N ASP A 194 19.50 16.54 6.75
CA ASP A 194 18.51 17.43 7.37
C ASP A 194 18.24 17.06 8.84
N LEU A 195 18.83 15.94 9.32
CA LEU A 195 18.65 15.48 10.68
C LEU A 195 19.39 16.36 11.68
N LYS A 196 18.66 16.82 12.71
CA LYS A 196 19.21 17.49 13.89
C LYS A 196 19.06 16.55 15.09
N PHE A 197 20.20 16.14 15.66
CA PHE A 197 20.19 15.31 16.88
C PHE A 197 20.06 16.23 18.08
N VAL A 198 18.86 16.29 18.64
CA VAL A 198 18.55 17.13 19.82
C VAL A 198 18.65 16.35 21.14
N THR A 199 18.86 15.05 21.09
CA THR A 199 19.03 14.16 22.24
C THR A 199 20.51 13.99 22.59
N ARG A 200 20.81 13.66 23.87
CA ARG A 200 22.18 13.36 24.32
C ARG A 200 22.78 12.16 23.58
N LYS A 201 21.98 11.09 23.42
CA LYS A 201 22.38 9.89 22.67
C LYS A 201 22.11 10.13 21.17
N LYS A 202 23.15 9.94 20.36
CA LYS A 202 23.03 9.95 18.89
C LYS A 202 22.68 8.56 18.38
N PRO A 203 21.87 8.44 17.33
CA PRO A 203 21.53 7.15 16.75
C PRO A 203 22.75 6.51 16.07
N THR A 204 22.85 5.20 16.19
CA THR A 204 23.80 4.37 15.44
C THR A 204 23.40 4.30 13.95
N VAL A 205 24.28 3.78 13.10
CA VAL A 205 23.99 3.57 11.68
C VAL A 205 22.82 2.61 11.48
N LYS A 206 22.66 1.59 12.35
CA LYS A 206 21.52 0.66 12.34
C LYS A 206 20.23 1.41 12.69
N GLU A 207 20.23 2.16 13.78
CA GLU A 207 19.07 2.95 14.21
C GLU A 207 18.66 4.00 13.17
N LEU A 208 19.62 4.63 12.46
CA LEU A 208 19.30 5.56 11.36
C LEU A 208 18.57 4.87 10.20
N LYS A 209 18.87 3.62 9.88
CA LYS A 209 18.15 2.85 8.86
C LYS A 209 16.74 2.52 9.31
N GLU A 210 16.56 2.17 10.59
CA GLU A 210 15.25 1.93 11.17
C GLU A 210 14.39 3.21 11.18
N ILE A 211 14.98 4.35 11.56
CA ILE A 211 14.30 5.65 11.53
C ILE A 211 13.85 6.01 10.11
N GLU A 212 14.72 5.81 9.11
CA GLU A 212 14.39 6.03 7.70
C GLU A 212 13.23 5.13 7.25
N PHE A 213 13.25 3.86 7.62
CA PHE A 213 12.19 2.92 7.31
C PHE A 213 10.87 3.29 8.00
N ALA A 214 10.90 3.55 9.31
CA ALA A 214 9.72 3.95 10.09
C ALA A 214 9.12 5.28 9.56
N PHE A 215 9.96 6.27 9.24
CA PHE A 215 9.54 7.53 8.65
C PHE A 215 8.81 7.32 7.31
N ASN A 216 9.35 6.47 6.44
CA ASN A 216 8.71 6.16 5.16
C ASN A 216 7.36 5.45 5.33
N ILE A 217 7.20 4.60 6.35
CA ILE A 217 5.92 3.92 6.61
C ILE A 217 4.91 4.88 7.25
N SER A 218 5.34 5.72 8.21
CA SER A 218 4.45 6.66 8.90
C SER A 218 3.76 7.65 7.96
N LYS A 219 4.40 7.99 6.84
CA LYS A 219 3.85 8.81 5.75
C LYS A 219 2.54 8.25 5.18
N TYR A 220 2.37 6.93 5.19
CA TYR A 220 1.20 6.24 4.64
C TYR A 220 0.19 5.81 5.70
N ALA A 221 0.55 5.90 6.97
CA ALA A 221 -0.36 5.64 8.07
C ALA A 221 -1.24 6.87 8.32
N LYS A 222 -2.54 6.65 8.53
CA LYS A 222 -3.48 7.74 8.79
C LYS A 222 -3.14 8.44 10.11
N SER A 223 -3.07 9.77 10.11
CA SER A 223 -2.76 10.58 11.29
C SER A 223 -3.91 10.51 12.34
N ASN A 224 -3.60 10.56 13.66
CA ASN A 224 -2.27 10.49 14.22
C ASN A 224 -1.70 9.09 14.04
N ALA A 225 -0.39 9.00 13.78
CA ALA A 225 0.26 7.74 13.51
C ALA A 225 1.55 7.57 14.34
N ILE A 226 1.73 6.37 14.88
CA ILE A 226 2.97 5.90 15.52
C ILE A 226 3.36 4.59 14.82
N VAL A 227 4.61 4.49 14.41
CA VAL A 227 5.17 3.30 13.76
C VAL A 227 6.42 2.87 14.52
N ILE A 228 6.41 1.64 15.00
CA ILE A 228 7.54 1.02 15.70
C ILE A 228 8.15 -0.04 14.78
N THR A 229 9.48 -0.05 14.67
CA THR A 229 10.19 -0.94 13.75
C THR A 229 11.36 -1.65 14.41
N ASN A 230 11.67 -2.83 13.91
CA ASN A 230 12.87 -3.58 14.21
C ASN A 230 13.29 -4.42 12.99
N ASP A 231 14.58 -4.42 12.67
CA ASP A 231 15.18 -5.15 11.54
C ASP A 231 14.40 -4.92 10.21
N LEU A 232 14.13 -3.64 9.91
CA LEU A 232 13.36 -3.20 8.73
C LEU A 232 11.99 -3.88 8.58
N SER A 233 11.39 -4.16 9.72
CA SER A 233 10.02 -4.69 9.82
C SER A 233 9.25 -3.87 10.83
N THR A 234 7.98 -3.59 10.56
CA THR A 234 7.09 -3.02 11.57
C THR A 234 6.81 -4.08 12.65
N ILE A 235 6.78 -3.64 13.89
CA ILE A 235 6.42 -4.47 15.05
C ILE A 235 5.20 -3.91 15.79
N GLY A 236 4.75 -2.70 15.40
CA GLY A 236 3.52 -2.10 15.88
C GLY A 236 3.18 -0.84 15.09
N ILE A 237 1.91 -0.65 14.77
CA ILE A 237 1.38 0.52 14.07
C ILE A 237 0.10 0.98 14.76
N GLY A 238 0.12 2.17 15.34
CA GLY A 238 -1.07 2.88 15.78
C GLY A 238 -1.40 3.99 14.78
N ALA A 239 -2.57 3.93 14.14
CA ALA A 239 -2.95 4.85 13.07
C ALA A 239 -4.39 5.36 13.21
N GLY A 240 -4.66 6.57 12.71
CA GLY A 240 -6.00 7.11 12.57
C GLY A 240 -6.69 7.51 13.87
N GLN A 241 -5.93 7.69 14.95
CA GLN A 241 -6.50 8.08 16.23
C GLN A 241 -6.54 9.59 16.40
N PRO A 242 -7.61 10.16 17.03
CA PRO A 242 -7.65 11.57 17.38
C PRO A 242 -6.53 11.97 18.34
N SER A 243 -6.14 11.09 19.27
CA SER A 243 -5.08 11.28 20.25
C SER A 243 -3.79 10.59 19.85
N ARG A 244 -2.65 11.30 19.95
CA ARG A 244 -1.32 10.69 19.79
C ARG A 244 -1.04 9.62 20.83
N LEU A 245 -1.54 9.82 22.04
CA LEU A 245 -1.38 8.86 23.15
C LEU A 245 -2.07 7.54 22.81
N ASP A 246 -3.26 7.58 22.22
CA ASP A 246 -3.98 6.35 21.86
C ASP A 246 -3.30 5.65 20.68
N SER A 247 -2.80 6.39 19.69
CA SER A 247 -1.96 5.81 18.64
C SER A 247 -0.71 5.13 19.21
N CYS A 248 -0.09 5.74 20.23
CA CYS A 248 1.06 5.15 20.90
C CYS A 248 0.70 3.85 21.65
N LYS A 249 -0.40 3.84 22.41
CA LYS A 249 -0.89 2.65 23.11
C LYS A 249 -1.15 1.50 22.14
N ILE A 250 -1.85 1.79 21.02
CA ILE A 250 -2.13 0.78 20.00
C ILE A 250 -0.85 0.23 19.35
N ALA A 251 0.14 1.09 19.11
CA ALA A 251 1.39 0.65 18.50
C ALA A 251 2.26 -0.23 19.43
N VAL A 252 2.03 -0.19 20.74
CA VAL A 252 2.81 -0.95 21.75
C VAL A 252 2.12 -2.24 22.19
N GLN A 253 0.81 -2.38 21.96
CA GLN A 253 0.04 -3.61 22.20
C GLN A 253 0.42 -4.74 21.27
#